data_8123152d1f2f5c712e746f82c3667e84
#
_entry.id   8123152d1f2f5c712e746f82c3667e84
#
_cell.length_a   1.000
_cell.length_b   1.000
_cell.length_c   1.000
_cell.angle_alpha   90.00
_cell.angle_beta   90.00
_cell.angle_gamma   90.00
#
_symmetry.space_group_name_H-M   'P 1'
#
loop_
_entity.id
_entity.type
_entity.pdbx_description
1 polymer ?
#
loop_
_entity_poly.entity_id
_entity_poly.type
_entity_poly.pdbx_seq_one_letter_code
_entity_poly.pdbx_strand_id
1 'polypeptide(L)'
;MYLLDTNVVSELRKVRVGKADAHVADWADSIDASDLYLSVITIHELEIGVLLAERRDPSQGAVFRAWLNGHVLPAFTGRILAIDTVVAQR
;
A
#
# COMPACT_ATOMS: atom_id res chain seq x y z
N MET A 1 4.29 0.82 -16.00
CA MET A 1 3.22 0.55 -15.02
C MET A 1 3.67 -0.57 -14.10
N TYR A 2 3.64 -0.32 -12.81
CA TYR A 2 4.01 -1.29 -11.78
C TYR A 2 2.83 -1.51 -10.85
N LEU A 3 2.37 -2.74 -10.72
CA LEU A 3 1.30 -3.10 -9.80
C LEU A 3 1.93 -3.58 -8.50
N LEU A 4 1.69 -2.84 -7.42
CA LEU A 4 2.30 -3.13 -6.12
C LEU A 4 1.49 -4.15 -5.35
N ASP A 5 2.17 -5.12 -4.72
CA ASP A 5 1.51 -6.03 -3.79
C ASP A 5 1.52 -5.45 -2.37
N THR A 6 0.82 -6.13 -1.46
CA THR A 6 0.66 -5.68 -0.08
C THR A 6 1.99 -5.56 0.64
N ASN A 7 2.92 -6.48 0.39
CA ASN A 7 4.23 -6.47 1.04
C ASN A 7 5.05 -5.25 0.63
N VAL A 8 5.03 -4.91 -0.67
CA VAL A 8 5.74 -3.73 -1.16
C VAL A 8 5.16 -2.45 -0.59
N VAL A 9 3.82 -2.34 -0.55
CA VAL A 9 3.15 -1.15 0.01
C VAL A 9 3.53 -0.98 1.48
N SER A 10 3.55 -2.08 2.25
CA SER A 10 3.94 -2.04 3.65
C SER A 10 5.39 -1.62 3.84
N GLU A 11 6.30 -2.06 2.95
CA GLU A 11 7.70 -1.62 2.98
C GLU A 11 7.84 -0.14 2.62
N LEU A 12 7.05 0.36 1.69
CA LEU A 12 7.05 1.78 1.36
C LEU A 12 6.63 2.65 2.54
N ARG A 13 5.71 2.16 3.38
CA ARG A 13 5.38 2.83 4.64
C ARG A 13 6.61 2.98 5.53
N LYS A 14 7.44 1.94 5.60
CA LYS A 14 8.67 1.96 6.40
C LYS A 14 9.70 2.94 5.84
N VAL A 15 9.73 3.16 4.54
CA VAL A 15 10.62 4.18 3.93
C VAL A 15 10.38 5.54 4.57
N ARG A 16 9.12 5.91 4.78
CA ARG A 16 8.75 7.21 5.36
C ARG A 16 9.30 7.39 6.78
N VAL A 17 9.45 6.29 7.54
CA VAL A 17 9.94 6.34 8.92
C VAL A 17 11.39 5.86 9.03
N GLY A 18 12.08 5.65 7.92
CA GLY A 18 13.49 5.28 7.90
C GLY A 18 13.78 3.85 8.31
N LYS A 19 12.78 2.95 8.26
CA LYS A 19 12.91 1.56 8.69
C LYS A 19 12.79 0.56 7.55
N ALA A 20 12.76 1.01 6.31
CA ALA A 20 12.61 0.14 5.16
C ALA A 20 13.89 -0.60 4.84
N ASP A 21 13.75 -1.73 4.14
CA ASP A 21 14.86 -2.40 3.48
C ASP A 21 15.51 -1.44 2.48
N ALA A 22 16.85 -1.41 2.43
CA ALA A 22 17.58 -0.48 1.58
C ALA A 22 17.28 -0.68 0.10
N HIS A 23 17.07 -1.94 -0.34
CA HIS A 23 16.74 -2.21 -1.75
C HIS A 23 15.38 -1.66 -2.13
N VAL A 24 14.39 -1.75 -1.23
CA VAL A 24 13.06 -1.18 -1.48
C VAL A 24 13.13 0.35 -1.52
N ALA A 25 13.90 0.96 -0.61
CA ALA A 25 14.07 2.41 -0.58
C ALA A 25 14.73 2.91 -1.88
N ASP A 26 15.79 2.24 -2.34
CA ASP A 26 16.47 2.59 -3.58
C ASP A 26 15.56 2.44 -4.79
N TRP A 27 14.80 1.35 -4.83
CA TRP A 27 13.85 1.10 -5.91
C TRP A 27 12.75 2.19 -5.93
N ALA A 28 12.21 2.54 -4.77
CA ALA A 28 11.16 3.56 -4.67
C ALA A 28 11.67 4.92 -5.16
N ASP A 29 12.91 5.26 -4.86
CA ASP A 29 13.52 6.52 -5.30
C ASP A 29 13.75 6.54 -6.81
N SER A 30 13.91 5.38 -7.43
CA SER A 30 14.20 5.26 -8.86
C SER A 30 12.95 5.25 -9.74
N ILE A 31 11.75 5.09 -9.17
CA ILE A 31 10.50 4.93 -9.91
C ILE A 31 9.66 6.20 -9.79
N ASP A 32 9.10 6.63 -10.92
CA ASP A 32 8.12 7.72 -10.92
C ASP A 32 6.83 7.23 -10.26
N ALA A 33 6.35 7.96 -9.27
CA ALA A 33 5.15 7.59 -8.53
C ALA A 33 3.92 7.41 -9.44
N SER A 34 3.86 8.13 -10.55
CA SER A 34 2.76 8.02 -11.51
C SER A 34 2.71 6.65 -12.21
N ASP A 35 3.79 5.88 -12.16
CA ASP A 35 3.84 4.53 -12.71
C ASP A 35 3.42 3.45 -11.72
N LEU A 36 3.14 3.81 -10.46
CA LEU A 36 2.78 2.87 -9.42
C LEU A 36 1.25 2.74 -9.30
N TYR A 37 0.76 1.51 -9.32
CA TYR A 37 -0.67 1.19 -9.26
C TYR A 37 -0.94 0.19 -8.15
N LEU A 38 -2.16 0.23 -7.60
CA LEU A 38 -2.65 -0.76 -6.64
C LEU A 38 -3.87 -1.48 -7.22
N SER A 39 -4.07 -2.74 -6.80
CA SER A 39 -5.33 -3.43 -7.08
C SER A 39 -6.30 -3.24 -5.92
N VAL A 40 -7.60 -3.41 -6.20
CA VAL A 40 -8.64 -3.46 -5.16
C VAL A 40 -8.33 -4.56 -4.15
N ILE A 41 -7.75 -5.69 -4.59
CA ILE A 41 -7.38 -6.78 -3.70
C ILE A 41 -6.32 -6.33 -2.69
N THR A 42 -5.30 -5.58 -3.13
CA THR A 42 -4.29 -5.04 -2.23
C THR A 42 -4.92 -4.10 -1.20
N ILE A 43 -5.83 -3.22 -1.62
CA ILE A 43 -6.55 -2.35 -0.69
C ILE A 43 -7.33 -3.17 0.34
N HIS A 44 -7.99 -4.24 -0.10
CA HIS A 44 -8.74 -5.12 0.80
C HIS A 44 -7.83 -5.78 1.83
N GLU A 45 -6.67 -6.28 1.42
CA GLU A 45 -5.69 -6.88 2.32
C GLU A 45 -5.16 -5.87 3.34
N LEU A 46 -4.88 -4.64 2.90
CA LEU A 46 -4.45 -3.57 3.80
C LEU A 46 -5.53 -3.24 4.81
N GLU A 47 -6.80 -3.19 4.39
CA GLU A 47 -7.93 -2.94 5.28
C GLU A 47 -8.07 -4.03 6.34
N ILE A 48 -7.92 -5.30 5.95
CA ILE A 48 -7.93 -6.41 6.90
C ILE A 48 -6.80 -6.24 7.91
N GLY A 49 -5.61 -5.87 7.47
CA GLY A 49 -4.46 -5.63 8.35
C GLY A 49 -4.73 -4.52 9.35
N VAL A 50 -5.36 -3.43 8.91
CA VAL A 50 -5.73 -2.32 9.79
C VAL A 50 -6.74 -2.78 10.84
N LEU A 51 -7.78 -3.52 10.43
CA LEU A 51 -8.81 -4.01 11.35
C LEU A 51 -8.23 -4.94 12.40
N LEU A 52 -7.30 -5.82 12.00
CA LEU A 52 -6.61 -6.70 12.95
C LEU A 52 -5.75 -5.92 13.94
N ALA A 53 -5.05 -4.89 13.46
CA ALA A 53 -4.25 -4.04 14.32
C ALA A 53 -5.13 -3.26 15.31
N GLU A 54 -6.26 -2.75 14.85
CA GLU A 54 -7.22 -2.04 15.71
C GLU A 54 -7.74 -2.92 16.84
N ARG A 55 -7.95 -4.21 16.59
CA ARG A 55 -8.38 -5.16 17.61
C ARG A 55 -7.29 -5.49 18.60
N ARG A 56 -6.06 -5.59 18.14
CA ARG A 56 -4.91 -6.02 18.95
C ARG A 56 -4.37 -4.86 19.80
N ASP A 57 -4.28 -3.70 19.21
CA ASP A 57 -3.72 -2.50 19.84
C ASP A 57 -4.38 -1.27 19.20
N PRO A 58 -5.39 -0.68 19.85
CA PRO A 58 -6.11 0.48 19.28
C PRO A 58 -5.22 1.65 18.91
N SER A 59 -4.15 1.90 19.67
CA SER A 59 -3.21 2.99 19.34
C SER A 59 -2.47 2.72 18.04
N GLN A 60 -1.99 1.50 17.86
CA GLN A 60 -1.28 1.09 16.65
C GLN A 60 -2.25 1.02 15.46
N GLY A 61 -3.46 0.53 15.71
CA GLY A 61 -4.51 0.48 14.68
C GLY A 61 -4.86 1.87 14.18
N ALA A 62 -4.94 2.86 15.05
CA ALA A 62 -5.21 4.24 14.65
C ALA A 62 -4.11 4.79 13.75
N VAL A 63 -2.84 4.46 14.02
CA VAL A 63 -1.71 4.86 13.17
C VAL A 63 -1.83 4.25 11.78
N PHE A 64 -2.12 2.95 11.70
CA PHE A 64 -2.29 2.28 10.41
C PHE A 64 -3.51 2.80 9.63
N ARG A 65 -4.61 3.08 10.33
CA ARG A 65 -5.81 3.65 9.70
C ARG A 65 -5.52 5.02 9.11
N ALA A 66 -4.83 5.88 9.85
CA ALA A 66 -4.45 7.20 9.38
C ALA A 66 -3.54 7.11 8.15
N TRP A 67 -2.61 6.15 8.15
CA TRP A 67 -1.72 5.93 7.01
C TRP A 67 -2.50 5.47 5.78
N LEU A 68 -3.38 4.46 5.92
CA LEU A 68 -4.13 3.94 4.79
C LEU A 68 -5.07 5.01 4.19
N ASN A 69 -5.88 5.64 5.03
CA ASN A 69 -6.89 6.59 4.57
C ASN A 69 -6.31 7.96 4.22
N GLY A 70 -5.26 8.39 4.90
CA GLY A 70 -4.69 9.72 4.74
C GLY A 70 -3.52 9.81 3.78
N HIS A 71 -2.87 8.69 3.47
CA HIS A 71 -1.68 8.67 2.61
C HIS A 71 -1.79 7.71 1.43
N VAL A 72 -2.17 6.44 1.68
CA VAL A 72 -2.21 5.45 0.61
C VAL A 72 -3.33 5.74 -0.38
N LEU A 73 -4.56 5.86 0.08
CA LEU A 73 -5.70 6.07 -0.82
C LEU A 73 -5.58 7.38 -1.61
N PRO A 74 -5.25 8.53 -0.98
CA PRO A 74 -5.05 9.76 -1.75
C PRO A 74 -3.89 9.69 -2.73
N ALA A 75 -2.77 9.05 -2.34
CA ALA A 75 -1.59 8.96 -3.20
C ALA A 75 -1.85 8.17 -4.48
N PHE A 76 -2.77 7.21 -4.44
CA PHE A 76 -3.10 6.36 -5.60
C PHE A 76 -4.44 6.71 -6.24
N THR A 77 -4.98 7.90 -5.99
CA THR A 77 -6.21 8.34 -6.64
C THR A 77 -6.07 8.23 -8.16
N GLY A 78 -7.02 7.52 -8.80
CA GLY A 78 -6.99 7.27 -10.24
C GLY A 78 -6.07 6.13 -10.67
N ARG A 79 -5.35 5.51 -9.72
CA ARG A 79 -4.40 4.41 -10.00
C ARG A 79 -4.71 3.16 -9.19
N ILE A 80 -5.97 3.00 -8.77
CA ILE A 80 -6.44 1.78 -8.12
C ILE A 80 -7.26 1.00 -9.15
N LEU A 81 -6.80 -0.22 -9.46
CA LEU A 81 -7.39 -1.05 -10.49
C LEU A 81 -8.42 -2.01 -9.91
N ALA A 82 -9.62 -2.00 -10.50
CA ALA A 82 -10.63 -3.02 -10.20
C ALA A 82 -10.16 -4.37 -10.76
N ILE A 83 -10.45 -5.44 -10.03
CA ILE A 83 -10.15 -6.79 -10.50
C ILE A 83 -11.39 -7.35 -11.17
N ASP A 84 -11.26 -7.62 -12.47
CA ASP A 84 -12.29 -8.28 -13.27
C ASP A 84 -11.66 -9.49 -13.97
N THR A 85 -12.45 -10.18 -14.79
CA THR A 85 -11.98 -11.38 -15.49
C THR A 85 -10.78 -11.07 -16.40
N VAL A 86 -10.79 -9.95 -17.09
CA VAL A 86 -9.70 -9.59 -18.00
C VAL A 86 -8.41 -9.34 -17.21
N VAL A 87 -8.47 -8.61 -16.12
CA VAL A 87 -7.32 -8.33 -15.28
C VAL A 87 -6.79 -9.62 -14.65
N ALA A 88 -7.67 -10.47 -14.15
CA ALA A 88 -7.29 -11.72 -13.49
C ALA A 88 -6.59 -12.70 -14.43
N GLN A 89 -6.83 -12.62 -15.74
CA GLN A 89 -6.21 -13.50 -16.74
C GLN A 89 -4.86 -12.99 -17.25
N ARG A 90 -4.45 -11.82 -16.86
CA ARG A 90 -3.16 -11.28 -17.21
C ARG A 90 -2.08 -11.79 -16.24
#